data_0b2f25f44e0c1e1a1128a35d0dd07fd8
#
_entry.id   0b2f25f44e0c1e1a1128a35d0dd07fd8
#
_cell.length_a   1.000
_cell.length_b   1.000
_cell.length_c   1.000
_cell.angle_alpha   90.00
_cell.angle_beta   90.00
_cell.angle_gamma   90.00
#
_symmetry.space_group_name_H-M   'P 1'
#
loop_
_entity.id
_entity.type
_entity.pdbx_description
1 polymer ?
#
loop_
_entity_poly.entity_id
_entity_poly.type
_entity_poly.pdbx_seq_one_letter_code
_entity_poly.pdbx_strand_id
1 'polypeptide(L)'
;VPVTDTWLSVLQLPGQRIGDPLTSSASNAAILGALAESEVAISDAKAVSAALVPMAQDFGRIADAPHDTPDLVAQVAADGGTSVATEQALLAYEADNPGSALAESVPPTGSYFLNYPLAVTAPAGPEYDRVKQAGAALGSVLATASAADTLVAVGFRTSSGTPLPDGRGVGSVASLEIKNPLSIETTLRDWAVLALPLRTLVVEDVSGSMAAKSGDSTRIALTVDASIGANSLFSDQTQMGLWAFSIGLGGGKQDYRELVPMGEADGTFNGKSQRDAILDSIRGLPGLVGGGTGLYDTTLAAFRRVKEGYDPNYVNSVIILTDGANEDEGSISLDQLLASLQQEQDPVRPIVIITVGVTGDADPVALQQISAVTGGTSYVAEDPRDIPDVFVKALNSRTERLAGE
;
A
#
# COMPACT_ATOMS: atom_id res chain seq x y z
N VAL A 1 16.78 -5.84 -20.33
CA VAL A 1 16.00 -6.20 -19.13
C VAL A 1 16.95 -6.19 -17.96
N PRO A 2 16.59 -5.61 -16.79
CA PRO A 2 17.40 -5.71 -15.59
C PRO A 2 17.58 -7.20 -15.22
N VAL A 3 18.80 -7.59 -14.91
CA VAL A 3 19.07 -8.93 -14.36
C VAL A 3 18.74 -8.88 -12.86
N THR A 4 17.79 -9.68 -12.44
CA THR A 4 17.37 -9.81 -11.04
C THR A 4 17.63 -11.22 -10.56
N ASP A 5 18.17 -11.36 -9.35
CA ASP A 5 18.54 -12.65 -8.79
C ASP A 5 17.37 -13.36 -8.08
N THR A 6 16.36 -12.59 -7.67
CA THR A 6 15.19 -13.06 -6.89
C THR A 6 13.90 -12.37 -7.33
N TRP A 7 12.76 -12.98 -7.05
CA TRP A 7 11.44 -12.35 -7.23
C TRP A 7 11.26 -11.10 -6.35
N LEU A 8 11.83 -11.09 -5.15
CA LEU A 8 11.84 -9.89 -4.33
C LEU A 8 12.54 -8.73 -5.07
N SER A 9 13.69 -8.99 -5.71
CA SER A 9 14.38 -7.98 -6.52
C SER A 9 13.57 -7.51 -7.73
N VAL A 10 12.77 -8.40 -8.33
CA VAL A 10 11.81 -8.03 -9.40
C VAL A 10 10.76 -7.07 -8.88
N LEU A 11 10.15 -7.38 -7.72
CA LEU A 11 9.12 -6.54 -7.11
C LEU A 11 9.66 -5.16 -6.69
N GLN A 12 10.95 -5.06 -6.40
CA GLN A 12 11.61 -3.82 -6.00
C GLN A 12 12.17 -2.98 -7.17
N LEU A 13 12.00 -3.42 -8.42
CA LEU A 13 12.46 -2.64 -9.57
C LEU A 13 11.73 -1.28 -9.65
N PRO A 14 12.46 -0.19 -9.87
CA PRO A 14 11.83 1.13 -10.05
C PRO A 14 10.84 1.12 -11.23
N GLY A 15 9.62 1.56 -11.00
CA GLY A 15 8.57 1.58 -12.02
C GLY A 15 8.09 0.20 -12.48
N GLN A 16 8.29 -0.85 -11.67
CA GLN A 16 7.72 -2.18 -11.90
C GLN A 16 6.19 -2.08 -11.90
N ARG A 17 5.58 -2.50 -13.00
CA ARG A 17 4.13 -2.55 -13.13
C ARG A 17 3.61 -3.93 -12.73
N ILE A 18 2.52 -3.94 -12.00
CA ILE A 18 1.82 -5.15 -11.57
C ILE A 18 0.31 -4.88 -11.68
N GLY A 19 -0.45 -5.87 -12.12
CA GLY A 19 -1.92 -5.82 -12.04
C GLY A 19 -2.40 -6.16 -10.63
N ASP A 20 -3.71 -6.14 -10.43
CA ASP A 20 -4.27 -6.56 -9.14
C ASP A 20 -4.02 -8.05 -8.89
N PRO A 21 -3.25 -8.45 -7.88
CA PRO A 21 -2.99 -9.85 -7.57
C PRO A 21 -4.25 -10.64 -7.17
N LEU A 22 -5.35 -9.96 -6.82
CA LEU A 22 -6.64 -10.60 -6.52
C LEU A 22 -7.35 -11.09 -7.79
N THR A 23 -7.06 -10.48 -8.94
CA THR A 23 -7.70 -10.79 -10.22
C THR A 23 -6.71 -11.21 -11.31
N SER A 24 -5.45 -10.78 -11.21
CA SER A 24 -4.37 -11.12 -12.16
C SER A 24 -3.52 -12.28 -11.65
N SER A 25 -3.63 -13.44 -12.28
CA SER A 25 -2.81 -14.62 -11.92
C SER A 25 -1.31 -14.39 -12.10
N ALA A 26 -0.88 -13.58 -13.07
CA ALA A 26 0.53 -13.26 -13.28
C ALA A 26 1.09 -12.42 -12.13
N SER A 27 0.34 -11.39 -11.70
CA SER A 27 0.70 -10.52 -10.57
C SER A 27 0.74 -11.31 -9.27
N ASN A 28 -0.26 -12.18 -9.06
CA ASN A 28 -0.27 -13.12 -7.94
C ASN A 28 0.97 -14.01 -7.95
N ALA A 29 1.29 -14.65 -9.09
CA ALA A 29 2.43 -15.55 -9.21
C ALA A 29 3.79 -14.88 -8.90
N ALA A 30 3.97 -13.62 -9.23
CA ALA A 30 5.18 -12.88 -8.89
C ALA A 30 5.35 -12.72 -7.36
N ILE A 31 4.25 -12.39 -6.66
CA ILE A 31 4.22 -12.31 -5.20
C ILE A 31 4.46 -13.69 -4.58
N LEU A 32 3.81 -14.73 -5.12
CA LEU A 32 4.02 -16.11 -4.67
C LEU A 32 5.46 -16.59 -4.89
N GLY A 33 6.11 -16.15 -5.96
CA GLY A 33 7.54 -16.40 -6.19
C GLY A 33 8.41 -15.83 -5.07
N ALA A 34 8.20 -14.56 -4.71
CA ALA A 34 8.94 -13.92 -3.62
C ALA A 34 8.64 -14.56 -2.24
N LEU A 35 7.40 -14.98 -1.99
CA LEU A 35 7.04 -15.71 -0.77
C LEU A 35 7.71 -17.09 -0.71
N ALA A 36 7.70 -17.85 -1.81
CA ALA A 36 8.38 -19.14 -1.87
C ALA A 36 9.89 -19.04 -1.59
N GLU A 37 10.52 -17.99 -2.11
CA GLU A 37 11.92 -17.66 -1.80
C GLU A 37 12.13 -17.37 -0.31
N SER A 38 11.18 -16.70 0.35
CA SER A 38 11.27 -16.40 1.78
C SER A 38 11.15 -17.65 2.66
N GLU A 39 10.34 -18.63 2.26
CA GLU A 39 10.19 -19.89 2.99
C GLU A 39 11.45 -20.78 2.98
N VAL A 40 12.34 -20.55 2.02
CA VAL A 40 13.65 -21.25 1.91
C VAL A 40 14.82 -20.33 2.26
N ALA A 41 14.55 -19.19 2.90
CA ALA A 41 15.52 -18.21 3.37
C ALA A 41 16.42 -17.61 2.26
N ILE A 42 15.93 -17.54 1.02
CA ILE A 42 16.56 -16.79 -0.08
C ILE A 42 16.25 -15.30 0.06
N SER A 43 15.03 -14.96 0.53
CA SER A 43 14.60 -13.60 0.83
C SER A 43 13.98 -13.51 2.24
N ASP A 44 13.68 -12.28 2.71
CA ASP A 44 13.02 -12.04 4.00
C ASP A 44 11.53 -11.78 3.77
N ALA A 45 10.65 -12.49 4.47
CA ALA A 45 9.20 -12.30 4.40
C ALA A 45 8.76 -10.87 4.72
N LYS A 46 9.43 -10.19 5.68
CA LYS A 46 9.17 -8.78 5.97
C LYS A 46 9.57 -7.86 4.82
N ALA A 47 10.65 -8.20 4.12
CA ALA A 47 11.08 -7.45 2.93
C ALA A 47 10.09 -7.64 1.77
N VAL A 48 9.47 -8.82 1.62
CA VAL A 48 8.39 -9.05 0.65
C VAL A 48 7.20 -8.15 0.97
N SER A 49 6.71 -8.16 2.22
CA SER A 49 5.61 -7.29 2.64
C SER A 49 5.95 -5.81 2.44
N ALA A 50 7.16 -5.38 2.78
CA ALA A 50 7.60 -4.00 2.56
C ALA A 50 7.65 -3.60 1.07
N ALA A 51 8.03 -4.53 0.18
CA ALA A 51 8.05 -4.28 -1.26
C ALA A 51 6.64 -4.13 -1.86
N LEU A 52 5.62 -4.74 -1.23
CA LEU A 52 4.23 -4.62 -1.70
C LEU A 52 3.63 -3.23 -1.45
N VAL A 53 4.10 -2.50 -0.45
CA VAL A 53 3.53 -1.18 -0.09
C VAL A 53 3.56 -0.19 -1.25
N PRO A 54 4.72 0.16 -1.83
CA PRO A 54 4.76 1.10 -2.94
C PRO A 54 3.99 0.59 -4.17
N MET A 55 4.03 -0.73 -4.43
CA MET A 55 3.32 -1.32 -5.57
C MET A 55 1.81 -1.25 -5.39
N ALA A 56 1.29 -1.54 -4.20
CA ALA A 56 -0.13 -1.44 -3.89
C ALA A 56 -0.62 0.03 -3.94
N GLN A 57 0.20 0.95 -3.46
CA GLN A 57 -0.10 2.39 -3.53
C GLN A 57 -0.05 2.90 -4.97
N ASP A 58 0.91 2.43 -5.79
CA ASP A 58 0.96 2.77 -7.22
C ASP A 58 -0.20 2.16 -7.99
N PHE A 59 -0.60 0.93 -7.67
CA PHE A 59 -1.78 0.28 -8.24
C PHE A 59 -3.06 1.07 -7.91
N GLY A 60 -3.26 1.47 -6.65
CA GLY A 60 -4.37 2.33 -6.23
C GLY A 60 -4.34 3.74 -6.83
N ARG A 61 -3.22 4.17 -7.41
CA ARG A 61 -3.03 5.51 -7.96
C ARG A 61 -3.69 5.73 -9.33
N ILE A 62 -3.89 4.68 -10.11
CA ILE A 62 -4.38 4.78 -11.48
C ILE A 62 -5.74 4.10 -11.56
N ALA A 63 -6.84 4.90 -11.46
CA ALA A 63 -8.21 4.38 -11.52
C ALA A 63 -8.50 3.54 -12.78
N ASP A 64 -7.83 3.86 -13.89
CA ASP A 64 -7.92 3.15 -15.18
C ASP A 64 -6.65 2.36 -15.49
N ALA A 65 -5.86 1.96 -14.46
CA ALA A 65 -4.67 1.14 -14.69
C ALA A 65 -5.05 -0.16 -15.40
N PRO A 66 -4.23 -0.64 -16.35
CA PRO A 66 -4.39 -1.97 -16.90
C PRO A 66 -4.32 -2.99 -15.76
N HIS A 67 -5.43 -3.67 -15.52
CA HIS A 67 -5.54 -4.68 -14.47
C HIS A 67 -5.21 -6.07 -14.99
N ASP A 68 -5.21 -6.23 -16.30
CA ASP A 68 -5.03 -7.50 -16.96
C ASP A 68 -3.63 -7.63 -17.59
N THR A 69 -3.09 -8.84 -17.59
CA THR A 69 -1.73 -9.13 -18.09
C THR A 69 -1.50 -8.73 -19.54
N PRO A 70 -2.42 -8.96 -20.50
CA PRO A 70 -2.25 -8.51 -21.87
C PRO A 70 -2.08 -7.01 -22.02
N ASP A 71 -2.85 -6.24 -21.27
CA ASP A 71 -2.80 -4.76 -21.29
C ASP A 71 -1.47 -4.26 -20.73
N LEU A 72 -0.94 -4.89 -19.67
CA LEU A 72 0.37 -4.55 -19.11
C LEU A 72 1.51 -4.84 -20.09
N VAL A 73 1.45 -5.95 -20.83
CA VAL A 73 2.44 -6.28 -21.88
C VAL A 73 2.41 -5.23 -22.99
N ALA A 74 1.21 -4.85 -23.45
CA ALA A 74 1.04 -3.83 -24.48
C ALA A 74 1.55 -2.45 -24.00
N GLN A 75 1.29 -2.09 -22.75
CA GLN A 75 1.75 -0.85 -22.16
C GLN A 75 3.29 -0.78 -22.05
N VAL A 76 3.94 -1.89 -21.64
CA VAL A 76 5.41 -1.95 -21.61
C VAL A 76 6.00 -1.84 -23.02
N ALA A 77 5.34 -2.45 -24.00
CA ALA A 77 5.77 -2.33 -25.40
C ALA A 77 5.68 -0.90 -25.92
N ALA A 78 4.67 -0.13 -25.50
CA ALA A 78 4.46 1.26 -25.92
C ALA A 78 5.36 2.26 -25.17
N ASP A 79 5.41 2.15 -23.84
CA ASP A 79 5.98 3.16 -22.95
C ASP A 79 7.36 2.77 -22.39
N GLY A 80 7.77 1.52 -22.58
CA GLY A 80 8.95 0.96 -21.92
C GLY A 80 8.68 0.60 -20.44
N GLY A 81 9.75 0.26 -19.71
CA GLY A 81 9.67 -0.18 -18.31
C GLY A 81 9.62 -1.71 -18.18
N THR A 82 9.08 -2.19 -17.07
CA THR A 82 8.96 -3.61 -16.74
C THR A 82 7.57 -3.93 -16.21
N SER A 83 7.09 -5.15 -16.48
CA SER A 83 5.88 -5.68 -15.86
C SER A 83 6.00 -7.19 -15.65
N VAL A 84 5.15 -7.74 -14.77
CA VAL A 84 5.00 -9.18 -14.65
C VAL A 84 3.98 -9.68 -15.68
N ALA A 85 4.30 -10.78 -16.32
CA ALA A 85 3.44 -11.41 -17.32
C ALA A 85 3.56 -12.94 -17.25
N THR A 86 2.56 -13.64 -17.76
CA THR A 86 2.73 -15.06 -18.06
C THR A 86 3.53 -15.23 -19.34
N GLU A 87 4.33 -16.31 -19.43
CA GLU A 87 5.04 -16.67 -20.66
C GLU A 87 4.08 -16.73 -21.86
N GLN A 88 2.89 -17.30 -21.66
CA GLN A 88 1.86 -17.40 -22.69
C GLN A 88 1.38 -16.02 -23.18
N ALA A 89 1.13 -15.05 -22.27
CA ALA A 89 0.66 -13.73 -22.66
C ALA A 89 1.71 -12.96 -23.48
N LEU A 90 2.99 -13.07 -23.12
CA LEU A 90 4.07 -12.48 -23.90
C LEU A 90 4.15 -13.08 -25.30
N LEU A 91 4.13 -14.41 -25.41
CA LEU A 91 4.18 -15.10 -26.71
C LEU A 91 2.97 -14.81 -27.59
N ALA A 92 1.78 -14.65 -26.99
CA ALA A 92 0.59 -14.22 -27.71
C ALA A 92 0.75 -12.79 -28.25
N TYR A 93 1.25 -11.87 -27.43
CA TYR A 93 1.52 -10.51 -27.87
C TYR A 93 2.55 -10.45 -29.00
N GLU A 94 3.64 -11.20 -28.92
CA GLU A 94 4.68 -11.26 -29.95
C GLU A 94 4.16 -11.85 -31.28
N ALA A 95 3.26 -12.85 -31.20
CA ALA A 95 2.62 -13.41 -32.38
C ALA A 95 1.74 -12.39 -33.12
N ASP A 96 1.03 -11.55 -32.38
CA ASP A 96 0.19 -10.47 -32.94
C ASP A 96 1.00 -9.23 -33.35
N ASN A 97 2.21 -9.06 -32.77
CA ASN A 97 3.09 -7.90 -33.00
C ASN A 97 4.50 -8.33 -33.43
N PRO A 98 4.65 -8.88 -34.66
CA PRO A 98 5.95 -9.29 -35.17
C PRO A 98 6.95 -8.14 -35.20
N GLY A 99 8.09 -8.32 -34.53
CA GLY A 99 9.12 -7.27 -34.39
C GLY A 99 9.04 -6.49 -33.09
N SER A 100 8.21 -6.93 -32.13
CA SER A 100 8.25 -6.45 -30.77
C SER A 100 9.68 -6.50 -30.21
N ALA A 101 10.09 -5.44 -29.49
CA ALA A 101 11.40 -5.36 -28.84
C ALA A 101 11.34 -5.79 -27.36
N LEU A 102 10.25 -6.46 -26.95
CA LEU A 102 10.13 -6.97 -25.60
C LEU A 102 11.15 -8.12 -25.38
N ALA A 103 11.59 -8.24 -24.14
CA ALA A 103 12.46 -9.32 -23.72
C ALA A 103 12.00 -9.83 -22.35
N GLU A 104 12.01 -11.15 -22.21
CA GLU A 104 11.65 -11.83 -20.97
C GLU A 104 12.87 -12.08 -20.07
N SER A 105 12.62 -12.15 -18.77
CA SER A 105 13.59 -12.58 -17.77
C SER A 105 12.86 -13.27 -16.61
N VAL A 106 13.45 -14.33 -16.12
CA VAL A 106 13.00 -15.04 -14.91
C VAL A 106 14.20 -15.14 -13.95
N PRO A 107 14.02 -14.86 -12.66
CA PRO A 107 15.08 -15.03 -11.68
C PRO A 107 15.67 -16.47 -11.71
N PRO A 108 16.98 -16.64 -11.49
CA PRO A 108 17.61 -17.96 -11.50
C PRO A 108 17.10 -18.90 -10.39
N THR A 109 16.44 -18.36 -9.37
CA THR A 109 15.74 -19.12 -8.32
C THR A 109 14.58 -19.95 -8.87
N GLY A 110 14.03 -19.58 -10.04
CA GLY A 110 12.90 -20.24 -10.69
C GLY A 110 11.64 -19.37 -10.77
N SER A 111 10.50 -20.00 -11.01
CA SER A 111 9.21 -19.30 -11.06
C SER A 111 8.09 -20.14 -10.46
N TYR A 112 7.01 -19.47 -10.05
CA TYR A 112 5.76 -20.12 -9.67
C TYR A 112 4.98 -20.49 -10.93
N PHE A 113 4.62 -21.78 -11.08
CA PHE A 113 3.84 -22.25 -12.23
C PHE A 113 2.35 -22.15 -11.95
N LEU A 114 1.64 -21.43 -12.82
CA LEU A 114 0.18 -21.34 -12.76
C LEU A 114 -0.44 -22.66 -13.17
N ASN A 115 -1.31 -23.21 -12.35
CA ASN A 115 -2.09 -24.39 -12.63
C ASN A 115 -3.52 -23.98 -13.00
N TYR A 116 -4.02 -24.49 -14.10
CA TYR A 116 -5.37 -24.22 -14.63
C TYR A 116 -6.29 -25.44 -14.40
N PRO A 117 -6.91 -25.59 -13.23
CA PRO A 117 -7.76 -26.72 -12.94
C PRO A 117 -9.10 -26.62 -13.67
N LEU A 118 -9.57 -27.76 -14.19
CA LEU A 118 -10.94 -27.89 -14.67
C LEU A 118 -11.87 -28.23 -13.50
N ALA A 119 -12.74 -27.29 -13.12
CA ALA A 119 -13.67 -27.45 -12.01
C ALA A 119 -15.13 -27.53 -12.48
N VAL A 120 -15.93 -28.38 -11.85
CA VAL A 120 -17.38 -28.43 -12.02
C VAL A 120 -18.03 -27.55 -10.97
N THR A 121 -18.70 -26.46 -11.40
CA THR A 121 -19.28 -25.45 -10.53
C THR A 121 -20.82 -25.50 -10.47
N ALA A 122 -21.45 -26.51 -11.03
CA ALA A 122 -22.90 -26.66 -11.00
C ALA A 122 -23.43 -26.94 -9.58
N PRO A 123 -24.60 -26.40 -9.20
CA PRO A 123 -25.22 -26.69 -7.91
C PRO A 123 -25.59 -28.18 -7.77
N ALA A 124 -25.62 -28.68 -6.54
CA ALA A 124 -26.04 -30.05 -6.27
C ALA A 124 -27.48 -30.30 -6.76
N GLY A 125 -27.72 -31.44 -7.42
CA GLY A 125 -29.03 -31.80 -7.97
C GLY A 125 -28.91 -32.64 -9.26
N PRO A 126 -30.03 -32.94 -9.95
CA PRO A 126 -30.03 -33.73 -11.17
C PRO A 126 -29.15 -33.18 -12.30
N GLU A 127 -29.02 -31.88 -12.38
CA GLU A 127 -28.14 -31.19 -13.34
C GLU A 127 -26.65 -31.40 -13.04
N TYR A 128 -26.27 -31.54 -11.77
CA TYR A 128 -24.88 -31.70 -11.35
C TYR A 128 -24.25 -32.95 -12.00
N ASP A 129 -24.94 -34.07 -12.00
CA ASP A 129 -24.42 -35.32 -12.59
C ASP A 129 -24.18 -35.18 -14.11
N ARG A 130 -25.07 -34.48 -14.81
CA ARG A 130 -24.91 -34.19 -16.24
C ARG A 130 -23.72 -33.27 -16.51
N VAL A 131 -23.57 -32.20 -15.74
CA VAL A 131 -22.44 -31.26 -15.87
C VAL A 131 -21.13 -31.94 -15.48
N LYS A 132 -21.13 -32.78 -14.44
CA LYS A 132 -19.97 -33.60 -14.06
C LYS A 132 -19.54 -34.57 -15.16
N GLN A 133 -20.48 -35.21 -15.84
CA GLN A 133 -20.18 -36.09 -16.99
C GLN A 133 -19.59 -35.28 -18.15
N ALA A 134 -20.14 -34.10 -18.46
CA ALA A 134 -19.60 -33.24 -19.49
C ALA A 134 -18.21 -32.72 -19.13
N GLY A 135 -17.97 -32.36 -17.87
CA GLY A 135 -16.65 -31.97 -17.36
C GLY A 135 -15.62 -33.11 -17.48
N ALA A 136 -16.01 -34.34 -17.15
CA ALA A 136 -15.15 -35.51 -17.31
C ALA A 136 -14.82 -35.78 -18.78
N ALA A 137 -15.80 -35.65 -19.69
CA ALA A 137 -15.59 -35.77 -21.12
C ALA A 137 -14.62 -34.71 -21.66
N LEU A 138 -14.80 -33.44 -21.26
CA LEU A 138 -13.88 -32.37 -21.63
C LEU A 138 -12.47 -32.63 -21.06
N GLY A 139 -12.35 -33.04 -19.78
CA GLY A 139 -11.08 -33.42 -19.18
C GLY A 139 -10.36 -34.53 -19.95
N SER A 140 -11.12 -35.52 -20.46
CA SER A 140 -10.56 -36.58 -21.29
C SER A 140 -10.04 -36.06 -22.64
N VAL A 141 -10.70 -35.08 -23.25
CA VAL A 141 -10.21 -34.42 -24.47
C VAL A 141 -8.94 -33.62 -24.20
N LEU A 142 -8.94 -32.82 -23.12
CA LEU A 142 -7.79 -32.01 -22.75
C LEU A 142 -6.54 -32.85 -22.37
N ALA A 143 -6.76 -34.09 -21.93
CA ALA A 143 -5.68 -35.03 -21.61
C ALA A 143 -5.08 -35.72 -22.85
N THR A 144 -5.61 -35.48 -24.05
CA THR A 144 -5.06 -36.07 -25.29
C THR A 144 -3.77 -35.42 -25.75
N ALA A 145 -2.89 -36.14 -26.43
CA ALA A 145 -1.67 -35.57 -27.00
C ALA A 145 -1.97 -34.42 -27.98
N SER A 146 -3.03 -34.54 -28.77
CA SER A 146 -3.43 -33.48 -29.71
C SER A 146 -3.83 -32.18 -29.01
N ALA A 147 -4.53 -32.30 -27.88
CA ALA A 147 -4.84 -31.11 -27.09
C ALA A 147 -3.58 -30.50 -26.44
N ALA A 148 -2.67 -31.33 -25.94
CA ALA A 148 -1.39 -30.87 -25.41
C ALA A 148 -0.57 -30.14 -26.50
N ASP A 149 -0.49 -30.70 -27.72
CA ASP A 149 0.19 -30.06 -28.85
C ASP A 149 -0.44 -28.70 -29.19
N THR A 150 -1.77 -28.60 -29.14
CA THR A 150 -2.49 -27.36 -29.39
C THR A 150 -2.17 -26.31 -28.32
N LEU A 151 -2.17 -26.69 -27.03
CA LEU A 151 -1.81 -25.80 -25.94
C LEU A 151 -0.36 -25.32 -26.02
N VAL A 152 0.56 -26.23 -26.35
CA VAL A 152 1.98 -25.89 -26.57
C VAL A 152 2.15 -24.93 -27.76
N ALA A 153 1.38 -25.11 -28.82
CA ALA A 153 1.43 -24.22 -30.00
C ALA A 153 1.05 -22.76 -29.62
N VAL A 154 0.11 -22.57 -28.70
CA VAL A 154 -0.31 -21.23 -28.24
C VAL A 154 0.42 -20.74 -26.98
N GLY A 155 1.53 -21.39 -26.57
CA GLY A 155 2.43 -20.89 -25.53
C GLY A 155 2.20 -21.43 -24.13
N PHE A 156 1.33 -22.43 -23.92
CA PHE A 156 1.20 -23.10 -22.64
C PHE A 156 2.20 -24.25 -22.51
N ARG A 157 2.77 -24.40 -21.33
CA ARG A 157 3.57 -25.57 -20.99
C ARG A 157 2.67 -26.75 -20.61
N THR A 158 3.17 -27.95 -20.80
CA THR A 158 2.52 -29.15 -20.25
C THR A 158 2.66 -29.17 -18.71
N SER A 159 1.89 -30.03 -18.05
CA SER A 159 1.95 -30.23 -16.60
C SER A 159 3.32 -30.64 -16.05
N SER A 160 4.22 -31.10 -16.91
CA SER A 160 5.60 -31.41 -16.56
C SER A 160 6.51 -30.18 -16.49
N GLY A 161 6.02 -28.99 -16.89
CA GLY A 161 6.83 -27.76 -16.94
C GLY A 161 7.92 -27.76 -18.02
N THR A 162 7.88 -28.73 -18.95
CA THR A 162 8.87 -28.84 -20.02
C THR A 162 8.95 -27.53 -20.81
N PRO A 163 10.16 -27.05 -21.17
CA PRO A 163 10.34 -25.89 -22.02
C PRO A 163 9.56 -26.00 -23.33
N LEU A 164 9.10 -24.87 -23.84
CA LEU A 164 8.45 -24.84 -25.15
C LEU A 164 9.46 -25.22 -26.26
N PRO A 165 8.99 -25.85 -27.33
CA PRO A 165 9.86 -26.24 -28.44
C PRO A 165 10.42 -25.03 -29.19
N ASP A 166 11.44 -25.27 -30.02
CA ASP A 166 12.04 -24.30 -30.94
C ASP A 166 12.63 -23.07 -30.26
N GLY A 167 12.99 -23.19 -28.98
CA GLY A 167 13.61 -22.09 -28.19
C GLY A 167 12.65 -20.95 -27.85
N ARG A 168 11.34 -21.18 -27.98
CA ARG A 168 10.33 -20.17 -27.56
C ARG A 168 10.28 -20.04 -26.05
N GLY A 169 9.93 -18.83 -25.59
CA GLY A 169 9.76 -18.49 -24.19
C GLY A 169 11.05 -18.55 -23.38
N VAL A 170 10.92 -18.59 -22.06
CA VAL A 170 12.03 -18.44 -21.10
C VAL A 170 12.91 -19.70 -20.89
N GLY A 171 12.68 -20.77 -21.68
CA GLY A 171 13.51 -21.98 -21.59
C GLY A 171 13.22 -22.81 -20.34
N SER A 172 14.26 -23.44 -19.77
CA SER A 172 14.14 -24.26 -18.56
C SER A 172 14.07 -23.39 -17.30
N VAL A 173 13.05 -23.58 -16.50
CA VAL A 173 12.81 -22.82 -15.25
C VAL A 173 12.53 -23.80 -14.13
N ALA A 174 13.14 -23.60 -12.96
CA ALA A 174 12.83 -24.37 -11.76
C ALA A 174 11.45 -23.97 -11.23
N SER A 175 10.68 -24.94 -10.70
CA SER A 175 9.40 -24.65 -10.04
C SER A 175 9.63 -24.20 -8.61
N LEU A 176 9.09 -23.04 -8.24
CA LEU A 176 8.96 -22.60 -6.87
C LEU A 176 7.66 -23.13 -6.27
N GLU A 177 7.71 -23.53 -5.01
CA GLU A 177 6.56 -24.06 -4.26
C GLU A 177 6.41 -23.33 -2.94
N ILE A 178 5.16 -23.01 -2.58
CA ILE A 178 4.81 -22.46 -1.27
C ILE A 178 4.34 -23.61 -0.39
N LYS A 179 4.99 -23.77 0.74
CA LYS A 179 4.69 -24.82 1.74
C LYS A 179 3.61 -24.42 2.72
N ASN A 180 3.49 -23.10 2.98
CA ASN A 180 2.50 -22.54 3.89
C ASN A 180 1.38 -21.80 3.12
N PRO A 181 0.24 -22.42 2.84
CA PRO A 181 -0.86 -21.76 2.13
C PRO A 181 -1.42 -20.52 2.86
N LEU A 182 -1.30 -20.44 4.20
CA LEU A 182 -1.78 -19.29 4.98
C LEU A 182 -0.99 -18.02 4.67
N SER A 183 0.29 -18.15 4.27
CA SER A 183 1.08 -16.99 3.88
C SER A 183 0.51 -16.33 2.61
N ILE A 184 -0.06 -17.11 1.70
CA ILE A 184 -0.72 -16.60 0.49
C ILE A 184 -1.94 -15.77 0.87
N GLU A 185 -2.85 -16.33 1.68
CA GLU A 185 -4.07 -15.65 2.09
C GLU A 185 -3.76 -14.34 2.85
N THR A 186 -2.80 -14.39 3.77
CA THR A 186 -2.36 -13.22 4.52
C THR A 186 -1.83 -12.14 3.59
N THR A 187 -0.92 -12.49 2.67
CA THR A 187 -0.31 -11.51 1.76
C THR A 187 -1.31 -10.90 0.80
N LEU A 188 -2.27 -11.67 0.28
CA LEU A 188 -3.32 -11.13 -0.58
C LEU A 188 -4.31 -10.24 0.19
N ARG A 189 -4.59 -10.55 1.44
CA ARG A 189 -5.38 -9.69 2.34
C ARG A 189 -4.65 -8.38 2.60
N ASP A 190 -3.35 -8.48 2.90
CA ASP A 190 -2.49 -7.32 3.12
C ASP A 190 -2.48 -6.41 1.88
N TRP A 191 -2.34 -6.99 0.69
CA TRP A 191 -2.46 -6.25 -0.57
C TRP A 191 -3.79 -5.50 -0.67
N ALA A 192 -4.92 -6.17 -0.43
CA ALA A 192 -6.25 -5.56 -0.53
C ALA A 192 -6.37 -4.31 0.35
N VAL A 193 -5.76 -4.33 1.53
CA VAL A 193 -5.75 -3.18 2.45
C VAL A 193 -4.78 -2.10 2.01
N LEU A 194 -3.58 -2.49 1.57
CA LEU A 194 -2.56 -1.55 1.11
C LEU A 194 -2.95 -0.84 -0.19
N ALA A 195 -3.74 -1.49 -1.04
CA ALA A 195 -4.24 -0.92 -2.29
C ALA A 195 -5.39 0.09 -2.08
N LEU A 196 -6.05 0.10 -0.92
CA LEU A 196 -7.04 1.13 -0.62
C LEU A 196 -6.37 2.50 -0.51
N PRO A 197 -6.86 3.51 -1.24
CA PRO A 197 -6.33 4.85 -1.13
C PRO A 197 -6.56 5.41 0.28
N LEU A 198 -5.77 6.40 0.64
CA LEU A 198 -5.83 7.08 1.92
C LEU A 198 -6.75 8.28 1.87
N ARG A 199 -7.50 8.47 2.96
CA ARG A 199 -8.14 9.73 3.30
C ARG A 199 -7.62 10.18 4.66
N THR A 200 -6.66 11.09 4.68
CA THR A 200 -5.90 11.42 5.89
C THR A 200 -5.87 12.92 6.17
N LEU A 201 -6.11 13.28 7.42
CA LEU A 201 -5.85 14.62 7.94
C LEU A 201 -4.52 14.61 8.68
N VAL A 202 -3.54 15.33 8.15
CA VAL A 202 -2.24 15.53 8.81
C VAL A 202 -2.33 16.75 9.73
N VAL A 203 -1.88 16.59 10.96
CA VAL A 203 -1.96 17.59 12.04
C VAL A 203 -0.56 17.80 12.60
N GLU A 204 0.02 18.95 12.29
CA GLU A 204 1.41 19.30 12.57
C GLU A 204 1.52 20.23 13.77
N ASP A 205 2.33 19.84 14.74
CA ASP A 205 2.66 20.68 15.90
C ASP A 205 3.52 21.87 15.49
N VAL A 206 3.09 23.06 15.87
CA VAL A 206 3.84 24.31 15.72
C VAL A 206 3.99 25.03 17.07
N SER A 207 3.94 24.30 18.19
CA SER A 207 4.21 24.84 19.51
C SER A 207 5.65 25.37 19.63
N GLY A 208 5.92 26.14 20.68
CA GLY A 208 7.22 26.78 20.88
C GLY A 208 8.38 25.81 21.02
N SER A 209 8.14 24.59 21.52
CA SER A 209 9.14 23.50 21.63
C SER A 209 9.71 23.08 20.27
N MET A 210 8.92 23.19 19.19
CA MET A 210 9.35 22.87 17.83
C MET A 210 10.48 23.79 17.30
N ALA A 211 10.71 24.95 17.93
CA ALA A 211 11.87 25.81 17.66
C ALA A 211 13.17 25.26 18.27
N ALA A 212 13.11 24.27 19.15
CA ALA A 212 14.28 23.71 19.81
C ALA A 212 15.27 23.12 18.80
N LYS A 213 16.56 23.20 19.13
CA LYS A 213 17.62 22.60 18.29
C LYS A 213 17.58 21.07 18.35
N SER A 214 17.80 20.46 17.18
CA SER A 214 18.05 19.04 17.00
C SER A 214 19.23 18.90 16.03
N GLY A 215 20.40 18.62 16.57
CA GLY A 215 21.66 18.70 15.81
C GLY A 215 21.94 20.09 15.28
N ASP A 216 22.23 20.20 13.98
CA ASP A 216 22.53 21.47 13.29
C ASP A 216 21.26 22.21 12.81
N SER A 217 20.06 21.68 13.10
CA SER A 217 18.79 22.22 12.64
C SER A 217 17.83 22.50 13.81
N THR A 218 16.55 22.75 13.52
CA THR A 218 15.48 22.81 14.51
C THR A 218 14.50 21.65 14.29
N ARG A 219 13.74 21.27 15.33
CA ARG A 219 12.74 20.21 15.23
C ARG A 219 11.75 20.49 14.10
N ILE A 220 11.22 21.72 14.04
CA ILE A 220 10.27 22.08 12.97
C ILE A 220 10.89 21.99 11.58
N ALA A 221 12.15 22.38 11.39
CA ALA A 221 12.78 22.30 10.07
C ALA A 221 12.98 20.85 9.63
N LEU A 222 13.41 19.97 10.53
CA LEU A 222 13.54 18.54 10.25
C LEU A 222 12.17 17.87 10.02
N THR A 223 11.14 18.26 10.78
CA THR A 223 9.77 17.77 10.57
C THR A 223 9.23 18.22 9.22
N VAL A 224 9.48 19.46 8.79
CA VAL A 224 9.13 19.96 7.46
C VAL A 224 9.79 19.12 6.37
N ASP A 225 11.09 18.87 6.46
CA ASP A 225 11.82 18.05 5.46
C ASP A 225 11.26 16.63 5.41
N ALA A 226 10.95 16.05 6.57
CA ALA A 226 10.38 14.72 6.69
C ALA A 226 8.95 14.64 6.14
N SER A 227 8.10 15.63 6.45
CA SER A 227 6.72 15.69 5.94
C SER A 227 6.67 15.90 4.43
N ILE A 228 7.62 16.67 3.85
CA ILE A 228 7.80 16.78 2.40
C ILE A 228 8.18 15.43 1.80
N GLY A 229 9.12 14.71 2.41
CA GLY A 229 9.52 13.36 1.99
C GLY A 229 8.36 12.37 2.06
N ALA A 230 7.62 12.36 3.17
CA ALA A 230 6.45 11.49 3.37
C ALA A 230 5.32 11.78 2.37
N ASN A 231 5.14 13.04 1.96
CA ASN A 231 4.11 13.42 0.98
C ASN A 231 4.34 12.72 -0.38
N SER A 232 5.58 12.43 -0.74
CA SER A 232 5.90 11.70 -1.97
C SER A 232 5.47 10.23 -1.96
N LEU A 233 5.21 9.66 -0.77
CA LEU A 233 4.74 8.28 -0.61
C LEU A 233 3.24 8.13 -0.87
N PHE A 234 2.49 9.24 -0.84
CA PHE A 234 1.04 9.21 -1.08
C PHE A 234 0.71 9.22 -2.56
N SER A 235 -0.26 8.42 -2.95
CA SER A 235 -0.77 8.37 -4.32
C SER A 235 -1.56 9.64 -4.68
N ASP A 236 -1.79 9.88 -5.99
CA ASP A 236 -2.58 11.01 -6.47
C ASP A 236 -4.08 10.87 -6.10
N GLN A 237 -4.55 9.65 -5.86
CA GLN A 237 -5.91 9.37 -5.38
C GLN A 237 -6.08 9.57 -3.86
N THR A 238 -4.98 9.81 -3.13
CA THR A 238 -5.05 10.10 -1.70
C THR A 238 -5.82 11.39 -1.47
N GLN A 239 -6.81 11.36 -0.58
CA GLN A 239 -7.44 12.57 -0.07
C GLN A 239 -6.66 13.05 1.14
N MET A 240 -6.14 14.28 1.07
CA MET A 240 -5.30 14.85 2.12
C MET A 240 -5.77 16.22 2.56
N GLY A 241 -5.66 16.47 3.86
CA GLY A 241 -5.80 17.79 4.45
C GLY A 241 -4.64 18.08 5.39
N LEU A 242 -4.40 19.34 5.70
CA LEU A 242 -3.33 19.77 6.59
C LEU A 242 -3.85 20.77 7.62
N TRP A 243 -3.63 20.46 8.88
CA TRP A 243 -3.79 21.37 10.00
C TRP A 243 -2.44 21.65 10.66
N ALA A 244 -2.29 22.85 11.20
CA ALA A 244 -1.25 23.16 12.18
C ALA A 244 -1.91 23.40 13.54
N PHE A 245 -1.23 23.08 14.66
CA PHE A 245 -1.79 23.31 15.97
C PHE A 245 -0.77 23.83 16.98
N SER A 246 -1.25 24.72 17.82
CA SER A 246 -0.67 25.18 19.10
C SER A 246 -1.76 25.92 19.86
N ILE A 247 -1.60 26.13 21.15
CA ILE A 247 -2.62 26.80 22.00
C ILE A 247 -3.04 28.13 21.38
N GLY A 248 -4.33 28.28 21.08
CA GLY A 248 -4.94 29.48 20.54
C GLY A 248 -4.62 29.83 19.09
N LEU A 249 -3.97 28.95 18.32
CA LEU A 249 -3.55 29.23 16.92
C LEU A 249 -4.72 29.56 15.99
N GLY A 250 -5.88 28.95 16.19
CA GLY A 250 -7.10 29.23 15.42
C GLY A 250 -7.86 30.46 15.86
N GLY A 251 -7.47 31.06 16.99
CA GLY A 251 -8.14 32.17 17.65
C GLY A 251 -9.14 31.74 18.73
N GLY A 252 -9.21 32.53 19.80
CA GLY A 252 -10.03 32.21 20.95
C GLY A 252 -9.61 30.94 21.66
N LYS A 253 -10.47 29.94 21.70
CA LYS A 253 -10.23 28.62 22.30
C LYS A 253 -9.87 27.54 21.30
N GLN A 254 -9.69 27.88 20.03
CA GLN A 254 -9.35 26.92 19.00
C GLN A 254 -7.84 26.80 18.87
N ASP A 255 -7.28 25.63 19.15
CA ASP A 255 -5.85 25.38 19.16
C ASP A 255 -5.29 24.98 17.81
N TYR A 256 -6.11 24.78 16.82
CA TYR A 256 -5.70 24.39 15.47
C TYR A 256 -6.14 25.39 14.42
N ARG A 257 -5.44 25.36 13.29
CA ARG A 257 -5.79 26.08 12.07
C ARG A 257 -5.78 25.14 10.89
N GLU A 258 -6.87 25.08 10.15
CA GLU A 258 -6.90 24.40 8.85
C GLU A 258 -6.08 25.22 7.85
N LEU A 259 -4.99 24.66 7.36
CA LEU A 259 -4.12 25.28 6.34
C LEU A 259 -4.57 24.87 4.95
N VAL A 260 -4.91 23.58 4.76
CA VAL A 260 -5.45 23.04 3.53
C VAL A 260 -6.60 22.08 3.89
N PRO A 261 -7.81 22.30 3.37
CA PRO A 261 -8.95 21.40 3.61
C PRO A 261 -8.70 20.03 2.97
N MET A 262 -9.48 19.02 3.41
CA MET A 262 -9.44 17.68 2.82
C MET A 262 -9.82 17.74 1.34
N GLY A 263 -8.99 17.15 0.47
CA GLY A 263 -9.22 17.07 -0.98
C GLY A 263 -8.31 16.02 -1.62
N GLU A 264 -8.63 15.64 -2.85
CA GLU A 264 -7.81 14.71 -3.65
C GLU A 264 -6.45 15.34 -3.99
N ALA A 265 -5.37 14.57 -3.91
CA ALA A 265 -4.00 15.08 -4.05
C ALA A 265 -3.74 15.73 -5.43
N ASP A 266 -4.38 15.23 -6.50
CA ASP A 266 -4.37 15.81 -7.84
C ASP A 266 -5.48 16.87 -8.05
N GLY A 267 -6.42 17.00 -7.10
CA GLY A 267 -7.46 18.00 -7.11
C GLY A 267 -6.92 19.43 -7.08
N THR A 268 -7.76 20.42 -7.28
CA THR A 268 -7.35 21.83 -7.31
C THR A 268 -7.77 22.58 -6.05
N PHE A 269 -6.82 23.22 -5.38
CA PHE A 269 -7.04 24.14 -4.28
C PHE A 269 -6.28 25.46 -4.50
N ASN A 270 -7.01 26.58 -4.48
CA ASN A 270 -6.44 27.92 -4.67
C ASN A 270 -5.57 28.06 -5.95
N GLY A 271 -5.96 27.38 -7.04
CA GLY A 271 -5.26 27.47 -8.34
C GLY A 271 -3.98 26.63 -8.46
N LYS A 272 -3.73 25.74 -7.51
CA LYS A 272 -2.64 24.74 -7.50
C LYS A 272 -3.23 23.35 -7.33
N SER A 273 -2.41 22.31 -7.54
CA SER A 273 -2.80 20.98 -7.06
C SER A 273 -2.92 20.97 -5.54
N GLN A 274 -3.79 20.11 -5.00
CA GLN A 274 -3.92 19.92 -3.56
C GLN A 274 -2.56 19.56 -2.94
N ARG A 275 -1.81 18.68 -3.60
CA ARG A 275 -0.45 18.27 -3.20
C ARG A 275 0.49 19.47 -3.09
N ASP A 276 0.53 20.34 -4.11
CA ASP A 276 1.39 21.54 -4.08
C ASP A 276 0.98 22.51 -3.00
N ALA A 277 -0.33 22.67 -2.76
CA ALA A 277 -0.84 23.52 -1.68
C ALA A 277 -0.43 23.01 -0.30
N ILE A 278 -0.46 21.69 -0.10
CA ILE A 278 0.01 21.05 1.12
C ILE A 278 1.53 21.25 1.28
N LEU A 279 2.32 20.98 0.26
CA LEU A 279 3.78 21.18 0.29
C LEU A 279 4.16 22.63 0.59
N ASP A 280 3.48 23.60 0.00
CA ASP A 280 3.73 25.01 0.26
C ASP A 280 3.34 25.39 1.71
N SER A 281 2.24 24.83 2.22
CA SER A 281 1.80 25.05 3.61
C SER A 281 2.77 24.41 4.61
N ILE A 282 3.28 23.21 4.33
CA ILE A 282 4.32 22.54 5.16
C ILE A 282 5.58 23.42 5.22
N ARG A 283 6.05 23.97 4.09
CA ARG A 283 7.19 24.90 4.05
C ARG A 283 6.94 26.17 4.85
N GLY A 284 5.68 26.56 5.03
CA GLY A 284 5.25 27.71 5.81
C GLY A 284 5.18 27.49 7.33
N LEU A 285 5.19 26.24 7.82
CA LEU A 285 5.03 25.90 9.24
C LEU A 285 6.03 26.60 10.17
N PRO A 286 7.32 26.78 9.82
CA PRO A 286 8.27 27.50 10.67
C PRO A 286 7.83 28.92 11.01
N GLY A 287 7.05 29.57 10.16
CA GLY A 287 6.48 30.90 10.40
C GLY A 287 5.33 30.93 11.38
N LEU A 288 4.80 29.77 11.79
CA LEU A 288 3.68 29.64 12.74
C LEU A 288 4.14 29.22 14.14
N VAL A 289 5.41 28.88 14.33
CA VAL A 289 5.91 28.33 15.59
C VAL A 289 5.74 29.31 16.75
N GLY A 290 5.06 28.84 17.80
CA GLY A 290 4.79 29.57 19.01
C GLY A 290 3.65 29.01 19.85
N GLY A 291 3.46 29.51 21.05
CA GLY A 291 2.45 28.98 21.97
C GLY A 291 2.85 27.64 22.61
N GLY A 292 1.95 27.10 23.42
CA GLY A 292 2.08 25.74 23.99
C GLY A 292 1.41 24.67 23.15
N THR A 293 1.49 23.42 23.59
CA THR A 293 0.96 22.25 22.90
C THR A 293 -0.50 21.99 23.28
N GLY A 294 -1.45 22.30 22.39
CA GLY A 294 -2.89 22.05 22.54
C GLY A 294 -3.31 20.72 21.91
N LEU A 295 -2.78 19.58 22.42
CA LEU A 295 -2.88 18.27 21.77
C LEU A 295 -4.28 17.65 21.84
N TYR A 296 -4.91 17.63 23.03
CA TYR A 296 -6.10 16.79 23.24
C TYR A 296 -7.34 17.32 22.53
N ASP A 297 -7.64 18.61 22.65
CA ASP A 297 -8.77 19.24 21.95
C ASP A 297 -8.58 19.18 20.43
N THR A 298 -7.36 19.40 19.96
CA THR A 298 -7.00 19.29 18.54
C THR A 298 -7.21 17.85 18.03
N THR A 299 -6.77 16.85 18.78
CA THR A 299 -6.95 15.44 18.43
C THR A 299 -8.43 15.08 18.24
N LEU A 300 -9.28 15.47 19.22
CA LEU A 300 -10.71 15.21 19.15
C LEU A 300 -11.38 15.94 17.96
N ALA A 301 -10.99 17.19 17.73
CA ALA A 301 -11.49 17.96 16.59
C ALA A 301 -11.09 17.34 15.24
N ALA A 302 -9.84 16.89 15.11
CA ALA A 302 -9.34 16.23 13.90
C ALA A 302 -10.06 14.90 13.63
N PHE A 303 -10.27 14.08 14.67
CA PHE A 303 -11.05 12.85 14.57
C PHE A 303 -12.47 13.13 14.05
N ARG A 304 -13.16 14.11 14.64
CA ARG A 304 -14.52 14.51 14.22
C ARG A 304 -14.54 15.06 12.81
N ARG A 305 -13.54 15.82 12.41
CA ARG A 305 -13.42 16.34 11.03
C ARG A 305 -13.31 15.24 10.00
N VAL A 306 -12.52 14.18 10.27
CA VAL A 306 -12.43 13.01 9.40
C VAL A 306 -13.73 12.21 9.40
N LYS A 307 -14.40 12.09 10.57
CA LYS A 307 -15.68 11.40 10.72
C LYS A 307 -16.82 12.04 9.91
N GLU A 308 -16.90 13.37 9.87
CA GLU A 308 -17.91 14.11 9.09
C GLU A 308 -17.86 13.80 7.60
N GLY A 309 -16.67 13.59 7.05
CA GLY A 309 -16.48 13.29 5.64
C GLY A 309 -16.04 11.83 5.38
N TYR A 310 -16.39 10.89 6.24
CA TYR A 310 -16.01 9.49 6.09
C TYR A 310 -16.39 8.92 4.72
N ASP A 311 -15.42 8.28 4.04
CA ASP A 311 -15.63 7.58 2.77
C ASP A 311 -15.21 6.10 2.93
N PRO A 312 -16.13 5.13 2.71
CA PRO A 312 -15.84 3.71 2.86
C PRO A 312 -14.85 3.16 1.82
N ASN A 313 -14.60 3.89 0.72
CA ASN A 313 -13.64 3.50 -0.31
C ASN A 313 -12.20 3.87 0.06
N TYR A 314 -11.99 4.53 1.21
CA TYR A 314 -10.70 4.99 1.68
C TYR A 314 -10.40 4.47 3.08
N VAL A 315 -9.12 4.32 3.38
CA VAL A 315 -8.69 4.22 4.78
C VAL A 315 -8.71 5.61 5.40
N ASN A 316 -9.70 5.86 6.27
CA ASN A 316 -9.89 7.16 6.93
C ASN A 316 -8.97 7.27 8.15
N SER A 317 -8.12 8.30 8.21
CA SER A 317 -7.14 8.45 9.28
C SER A 317 -6.85 9.89 9.65
N VAL A 318 -6.35 10.05 10.88
CA VAL A 318 -5.68 11.25 11.36
C VAL A 318 -4.23 10.89 11.65
N ILE A 319 -3.29 11.71 11.21
CA ILE A 319 -1.87 11.57 11.53
C ILE A 319 -1.47 12.81 12.33
N ILE A 320 -0.99 12.62 13.56
CA ILE A 320 -0.59 13.71 14.44
C ILE A 320 0.92 13.63 14.66
N LEU A 321 1.62 14.72 14.35
CA LEU A 321 3.04 14.88 14.64
C LEU A 321 3.19 15.90 15.75
N THR A 322 3.87 15.55 16.85
CA THR A 322 4.10 16.43 18.00
C THR A 322 5.42 16.09 18.70
N ASP A 323 6.09 17.10 19.24
CA ASP A 323 7.31 16.93 20.02
C ASP A 323 7.08 17.10 21.52
N GLY A 324 5.82 17.34 21.95
CA GLY A 324 5.50 17.67 23.34
C GLY A 324 4.33 16.90 23.94
N ALA A 325 4.19 17.00 25.26
CA ALA A 325 2.99 16.63 25.99
C ALA A 325 1.94 17.75 25.89
N ASN A 326 0.68 17.45 26.19
CA ASN A 326 -0.36 18.47 26.24
C ASN A 326 -0.07 19.52 27.34
N GLU A 327 -0.03 20.79 26.97
CA GLU A 327 0.26 21.90 27.87
C GLU A 327 -0.98 22.80 28.12
N ASP A 328 -2.11 22.55 27.44
CA ASP A 328 -3.30 23.37 27.60
C ASP A 328 -4.11 22.97 28.83
N GLU A 329 -4.03 23.79 29.88
CA GLU A 329 -4.84 23.63 31.10
C GLU A 329 -6.35 23.85 30.86
N GLY A 330 -6.72 24.53 29.77
CA GLY A 330 -8.10 24.80 29.37
C GLY A 330 -8.75 23.66 28.55
N SER A 331 -7.95 22.68 28.13
CA SER A 331 -8.41 21.56 27.30
C SER A 331 -9.10 20.44 28.11
N ILE A 332 -9.72 19.50 27.38
CA ILE A 332 -10.16 18.24 28.00
C ILE A 332 -8.97 17.45 28.53
N SER A 333 -9.20 16.61 29.55
CA SER A 333 -8.16 15.69 30.03
C SER A 333 -7.93 14.53 29.06
N LEU A 334 -6.81 13.82 29.20
CA LEU A 334 -6.54 12.60 28.43
C LEU A 334 -7.66 11.58 28.61
N ASP A 335 -8.13 11.32 29.84
CA ASP A 335 -9.22 10.38 30.10
C ASP A 335 -10.52 10.79 29.37
N GLN A 336 -10.82 12.08 29.34
CA GLN A 336 -11.98 12.61 28.61
C GLN A 336 -11.81 12.46 27.10
N LEU A 337 -10.62 12.68 26.54
CA LEU A 337 -10.31 12.44 25.13
C LEU A 337 -10.52 10.98 24.79
N LEU A 338 -9.89 10.06 25.56
CA LEU A 338 -9.99 8.61 25.31
C LEU A 338 -11.44 8.11 25.40
N ALA A 339 -12.20 8.56 26.39
CA ALA A 339 -13.62 8.23 26.52
C ALA A 339 -14.45 8.74 25.34
N SER A 340 -14.17 9.97 24.86
CA SER A 340 -14.86 10.56 23.71
C SER A 340 -14.54 9.79 22.43
N LEU A 341 -13.28 9.48 22.18
CA LEU A 341 -12.85 8.69 21.02
C LEU A 341 -13.50 7.30 21.02
N GLN A 342 -13.49 6.61 22.16
CA GLN A 342 -14.11 5.29 22.30
C GLN A 342 -15.63 5.34 22.08
N GLN A 343 -16.31 6.36 22.59
CA GLN A 343 -17.75 6.53 22.42
C GLN A 343 -18.13 6.88 20.98
N GLU A 344 -17.29 7.67 20.31
CA GLU A 344 -17.57 8.19 18.97
C GLU A 344 -17.05 7.27 17.85
N GLN A 345 -16.22 6.26 18.19
CA GLN A 345 -15.74 5.26 17.24
C GLN A 345 -16.89 4.37 16.77
N ASP A 346 -16.92 4.11 15.47
CA ASP A 346 -17.90 3.24 14.83
C ASP A 346 -17.17 2.06 14.17
N PRO A 347 -17.37 0.80 14.62
CA PRO A 347 -16.69 -0.36 14.03
C PRO A 347 -16.96 -0.55 12.53
N VAL A 348 -18.12 -0.08 12.02
CA VAL A 348 -18.46 -0.15 10.58
C VAL A 348 -17.84 1.01 9.79
N ARG A 349 -17.46 2.08 10.48
CA ARG A 349 -16.86 3.28 9.89
C ARG A 349 -15.59 3.67 10.65
N PRO A 350 -14.57 2.81 10.64
CA PRO A 350 -13.38 2.99 11.45
C PRO A 350 -12.57 4.21 11.01
N ILE A 351 -12.12 4.99 11.98
CA ILE A 351 -11.18 6.09 11.80
C ILE A 351 -9.97 5.82 12.68
N VAL A 352 -8.80 5.87 12.09
CA VAL A 352 -7.56 5.49 12.74
C VAL A 352 -6.77 6.75 13.10
N ILE A 353 -6.32 6.86 14.34
CA ILE A 353 -5.38 7.90 14.75
C ILE A 353 -3.97 7.29 14.81
N ILE A 354 -3.07 7.85 14.03
CA ILE A 354 -1.64 7.54 14.05
C ILE A 354 -0.94 8.70 14.71
N THR A 355 -0.14 8.44 15.74
CA THR A 355 0.64 9.48 16.40
C THR A 355 2.13 9.27 16.15
N VAL A 356 2.83 10.35 15.90
CA VAL A 356 4.28 10.38 15.69
C VAL A 356 4.88 11.38 16.68
N GLY A 357 5.52 10.85 17.71
CA GLY A 357 6.33 11.64 18.62
C GLY A 357 7.64 12.06 17.93
N VAL A 358 7.87 13.35 17.84
CA VAL A 358 9.09 13.93 17.25
C VAL A 358 10.06 14.20 18.38
N THR A 359 11.13 13.40 18.48
CA THR A 359 12.08 13.38 19.59
C THR A 359 11.55 12.76 20.90
N GLY A 360 12.43 12.59 21.88
CA GLY A 360 12.10 11.93 23.17
C GLY A 360 11.31 12.79 24.18
N ASP A 361 10.96 14.04 23.84
CA ASP A 361 10.25 14.95 24.74
C ASP A 361 8.70 14.80 24.62
N ALA A 362 8.21 14.13 23.56
CA ALA A 362 6.81 13.76 23.43
C ALA A 362 6.40 12.82 24.58
N ASP A 363 5.12 12.83 24.97
CA ASP A 363 4.59 11.87 25.93
C ASP A 363 4.21 10.55 25.20
N PRO A 364 5.10 9.55 25.18
CA PRO A 364 4.86 8.33 24.41
C PRO A 364 3.70 7.50 24.96
N VAL A 365 3.39 7.64 26.26
CA VAL A 365 2.29 6.90 26.90
C VAL A 365 0.94 7.47 26.47
N ALA A 366 0.79 8.80 26.51
CA ALA A 366 -0.43 9.46 26.05
C ALA A 366 -0.65 9.22 24.54
N LEU A 367 0.41 9.36 23.72
CA LEU A 367 0.34 9.12 22.28
C LEU A 367 -0.07 7.67 21.96
N GLN A 368 0.49 6.69 22.68
CA GLN A 368 0.13 5.27 22.51
C GLN A 368 -1.34 5.02 22.88
N GLN A 369 -1.83 5.60 23.99
CA GLN A 369 -3.22 5.46 24.40
C GLN A 369 -4.19 6.08 23.40
N ILE A 370 -3.88 7.28 22.88
CA ILE A 370 -4.68 7.97 21.85
C ILE A 370 -4.79 7.13 20.58
N SER A 371 -3.68 6.58 20.11
CA SER A 371 -3.69 5.73 18.93
C SER A 371 -4.43 4.42 19.19
N ALA A 372 -4.12 3.73 20.29
CA ALA A 372 -4.67 2.41 20.61
C ALA A 372 -6.20 2.39 20.71
N VAL A 373 -6.82 3.46 21.30
CA VAL A 373 -8.27 3.53 21.47
C VAL A 373 -9.03 3.55 20.14
N THR A 374 -8.38 3.99 19.05
CA THR A 374 -8.94 3.97 17.70
C THR A 374 -8.38 2.82 16.85
N GLY A 375 -7.63 1.93 17.48
CA GLY A 375 -6.92 0.85 16.79
C GLY A 375 -5.75 1.37 15.95
N GLY A 376 -5.22 2.55 16.16
CA GLY A 376 -4.04 3.11 15.51
C GLY A 376 -2.74 2.67 16.16
N THR A 377 -1.66 3.20 15.64
CA THR A 377 -0.30 2.95 16.11
C THR A 377 0.39 4.26 16.48
N SER A 378 1.23 4.18 17.50
CA SER A 378 2.07 5.30 17.94
C SER A 378 3.52 4.98 17.63
N TYR A 379 4.24 5.96 17.13
CA TYR A 379 5.66 5.87 16.82
C TYR A 379 6.39 7.02 17.50
N VAL A 380 7.64 6.79 17.86
CA VAL A 380 8.56 7.83 18.29
C VAL A 380 9.73 7.85 17.31
N ALA A 381 9.89 8.96 16.60
CA ALA A 381 11.07 9.23 15.80
C ALA A 381 12.08 9.96 16.70
N GLU A 382 13.08 9.23 17.20
CA GLU A 382 14.15 9.86 18.01
C GLU A 382 14.92 10.90 17.20
N ASP A 383 15.05 10.66 15.90
CA ASP A 383 15.52 11.63 14.91
C ASP A 383 14.37 11.95 13.95
N PRO A 384 13.98 13.24 13.78
CA PRO A 384 12.93 13.59 12.82
C PRO A 384 13.17 13.10 11.38
N ARG A 385 14.41 12.81 11.01
CA ARG A 385 14.77 12.23 9.71
C ARG A 385 14.23 10.81 9.52
N ASP A 386 13.85 10.11 10.59
CA ASP A 386 13.25 8.77 10.54
C ASP A 386 11.73 8.80 10.29
N ILE A 387 11.10 9.99 10.27
CA ILE A 387 9.65 10.13 10.05
C ILE A 387 9.18 9.48 8.75
N PRO A 388 9.85 9.54 7.58
CA PRO A 388 9.44 8.83 6.39
C PRO A 388 9.36 7.31 6.59
N ASP A 389 10.31 6.71 7.31
CA ASP A 389 10.29 5.29 7.65
C ASP A 389 9.14 4.94 8.61
N VAL A 390 8.79 5.89 9.50
CA VAL A 390 7.62 5.78 10.38
C VAL A 390 6.32 5.75 9.56
N PHE A 391 6.20 6.58 8.53
CA PHE A 391 5.04 6.55 7.63
C PHE A 391 4.92 5.20 6.89
N VAL A 392 6.01 4.65 6.40
CA VAL A 392 6.02 3.30 5.79
C VAL A 392 5.59 2.24 6.80
N LYS A 393 6.09 2.30 8.04
CA LYS A 393 5.66 1.39 9.12
C LYS A 393 4.18 1.56 9.46
N ALA A 394 3.69 2.81 9.49
CA ALA A 394 2.28 3.11 9.74
C ALA A 394 1.36 2.56 8.64
N LEU A 395 1.79 2.60 7.39
CA LEU A 395 1.10 1.97 6.27
C LEU A 395 1.07 0.44 6.43
N ASN A 396 2.19 -0.17 6.78
CA ASN A 396 2.30 -1.62 7.01
C ASN A 396 1.47 -2.10 8.22
N SER A 397 1.38 -1.33 9.30
CA SER A 397 0.62 -1.73 10.50
C SER A 397 -0.88 -1.89 10.29
N ARG A 398 -1.41 -1.43 9.14
CA ARG A 398 -2.81 -1.67 8.75
C ARG A 398 -3.07 -3.15 8.50
N THR A 399 -2.09 -3.86 7.98
CA THR A 399 -2.20 -5.28 7.64
C THR A 399 -2.14 -6.16 8.89
N GLU A 400 -1.37 -5.74 9.90
CA GLU A 400 -1.26 -6.48 11.17
C GLU A 400 -2.59 -6.55 11.94
N ARG A 401 -3.48 -5.59 11.73
CA ARG A 401 -4.77 -5.50 12.41
C ARG A 401 -5.80 -6.50 11.91
N LEU A 402 -5.80 -6.76 10.62
CA LEU A 402 -6.71 -7.72 10.00
C LEU A 402 -6.28 -9.17 10.22
N ALA A 403 -5.04 -9.39 10.65
CA ALA A 403 -4.51 -10.71 11.01
C ALA A 403 -4.87 -11.13 12.45
N GLY A 404 -5.37 -10.21 13.27
CA GLY A 404 -5.74 -10.42 14.67
C GLY A 404 -7.25 -10.62 14.92
N GLU A 405 -8.09 -10.52 13.88
CA GLU A 405 -9.50 -10.89 13.87
C GLU A 405 -9.68 -12.25 13.17
#